data_586ff4a7872feb0e7c99c5faedd5ad94
#
_entry.id   586ff4a7872feb0e7c99c5faedd5ad94
#
_cell.length_a   1.000
_cell.length_b   1.000
_cell.length_c   1.000
_cell.angle_alpha   90.00
_cell.angle_beta   90.00
_cell.angle_gamma   90.00
#
_symmetry.space_group_name_H-M   'P 1'
#
loop_
_entity.id
_entity.type
_entity.pdbx_description
1 polymer ?
#
loop_
_entity_poly.entity_id
_entity_poly.type
_entity_poly.pdbx_seq_one_letter_code
_entity_poly.pdbx_strand_id
1 'polypeptide(L)'
;KDFDMPQDSIAIVDLRTGKVQKYADVLSYKLGKDGGEWLAWTSCDTTLVSPKALKDKKAGKPLIIQRLATGDRKVVKWVKDYTVSREGNRLAAWTMPHKSDSLAVSRMLLLNLPDTAEVELLSDQKFFGTPAFSYAGDKMTFTASMDSTETGTRRCDLYVASLDTKAPKAEKQ
;
A
#
# COMPACT_ATOMS: atom_id res chain seq x y z
N LYS A 1 -17.43 12.63 6.26
CA LYS A 1 -17.43 11.74 7.43
C LYS A 1 -16.29 12.16 8.34
N ASP A 2 -16.61 12.35 9.54
CA ASP A 2 -15.98 13.09 10.58
C ASP A 2 -14.66 12.48 11.03
N PHE A 3 -13.58 13.24 10.84
CA PHE A 3 -12.26 12.94 11.42
C PHE A 3 -12.28 13.01 12.96
N ASP A 4 -13.39 13.46 13.53
CA ASP A 4 -13.58 13.60 14.98
C ASP A 4 -14.16 12.33 15.63
N MET A 5 -14.48 11.29 14.84
CA MET A 5 -14.87 10.00 15.40
C MET A 5 -13.64 9.14 15.73
N PRO A 6 -13.68 8.37 16.83
CA PRO A 6 -12.63 7.41 17.13
C PRO A 6 -12.39 6.49 15.92
N GLN A 7 -11.13 6.38 15.53
CA GLN A 7 -10.76 5.49 14.43
C GLN A 7 -10.65 4.05 14.95
N ASP A 8 -10.69 3.09 14.03
CA ASP A 8 -10.54 1.69 14.39
C ASP A 8 -9.16 1.40 14.98
N SER A 9 -9.07 0.34 15.74
CA SER A 9 -7.83 -0.18 16.30
C SER A 9 -7.68 -1.63 15.92
N ILE A 10 -6.43 -2.08 15.73
CA ILE A 10 -6.13 -3.50 15.58
C ILE A 10 -5.38 -4.01 16.80
N ALA A 11 -5.59 -5.27 17.14
CA ALA A 11 -4.84 -5.98 18.16
C ALA A 11 -4.18 -7.21 17.55
N ILE A 12 -2.88 -7.38 17.81
CA ILE A 12 -2.12 -8.58 17.46
C ILE A 12 -1.96 -9.38 18.75
N VAL A 13 -2.40 -10.62 18.75
CA VAL A 13 -2.29 -11.53 19.89
C VAL A 13 -1.34 -12.66 19.52
N ASP A 14 -0.25 -12.80 20.29
CA ASP A 14 0.58 -14.00 20.22
C ASP A 14 -0.13 -15.13 20.99
N LEU A 15 -0.64 -16.11 20.25
CA LEU A 15 -1.42 -17.21 20.82
C LEU A 15 -0.60 -18.13 21.74
N ARG A 16 0.71 -18.15 21.59
CA ARG A 16 1.60 -18.97 22.43
C ARG A 16 1.88 -18.30 23.79
N THR A 17 2.04 -16.99 23.80
CA THR A 17 2.43 -16.23 25.00
C THR A 17 1.27 -15.46 25.63
N GLY A 18 0.16 -15.30 24.91
CA GLY A 18 -0.96 -14.45 25.29
C GLY A 18 -0.65 -12.94 25.20
N LYS A 19 0.52 -12.54 24.70
CA LYS A 19 0.91 -11.14 24.60
C LYS A 19 0.04 -10.42 23.57
N VAL A 20 -0.51 -9.28 23.97
CA VAL A 20 -1.36 -8.44 23.11
C VAL A 20 -0.63 -7.14 22.78
N GLN A 21 -0.57 -6.80 21.48
CA GLN A 21 -0.10 -5.51 21.00
C GLN A 21 -1.27 -4.80 20.32
N LYS A 22 -1.54 -3.54 20.70
CA LYS A 22 -2.64 -2.74 20.15
C LYS A 22 -2.10 -1.56 19.36
N TYR A 23 -2.73 -1.25 18.24
CA TYR A 23 -2.42 -0.11 17.38
C TYR A 23 -3.71 0.64 17.09
N ALA A 24 -3.72 1.93 17.45
CA ALA A 24 -4.82 2.85 17.17
C ALA A 24 -4.69 3.45 15.76
N ASP A 25 -5.70 4.22 15.38
CA ASP A 25 -5.71 5.05 14.17
C ASP A 25 -5.55 4.24 12.87
N VAL A 26 -6.15 3.07 12.82
CA VAL A 26 -6.14 2.15 11.68
C VAL A 26 -7.31 2.43 10.76
N LEU A 27 -7.05 2.59 9.47
CA LEU A 27 -8.06 2.80 8.43
C LEU A 27 -8.41 1.51 7.67
N SER A 28 -7.42 0.69 7.40
CA SER A 28 -7.58 -0.61 6.74
C SER A 28 -6.39 -1.50 7.06
N TYR A 29 -6.56 -2.80 7.00
CA TYR A 29 -5.45 -3.74 7.14
C TYR A 29 -5.58 -4.91 6.16
N LYS A 30 -4.44 -5.52 5.81
CA LYS A 30 -4.37 -6.72 4.96
C LYS A 30 -3.25 -7.65 5.43
N LEU A 31 -3.50 -8.93 5.24
CA LEU A 31 -2.57 -10.05 5.46
C LEU A 31 -2.55 -10.92 4.22
N GLY A 32 -1.54 -11.76 4.06
CA GLY A 32 -1.57 -12.87 3.12
C GLY A 32 -2.65 -13.90 3.50
N LYS A 33 -3.36 -14.43 2.52
CA LYS A 33 -4.46 -15.39 2.77
C LYS A 33 -3.98 -16.76 3.26
N ASP A 34 -2.82 -17.21 2.81
CA ASP A 34 -2.25 -18.51 3.15
C ASP A 34 -1.27 -18.43 4.33
N GLY A 35 -1.44 -17.43 5.17
CA GLY A 35 -0.53 -17.10 6.25
C GLY A 35 0.36 -15.93 5.82
N GLY A 36 1.28 -15.60 6.65
CA GLY A 36 2.23 -14.54 6.37
C GLY A 36 2.87 -14.03 7.64
N GLU A 37 4.14 -13.71 7.54
CA GLU A 37 4.89 -13.10 8.63
C GLU A 37 4.62 -11.61 8.77
N TRP A 38 3.87 -11.02 7.82
CA TRP A 38 3.72 -9.59 7.66
C TRP A 38 2.27 -9.14 7.71
N LEU A 39 2.03 -8.09 8.49
CA LEU A 39 0.78 -7.34 8.54
C LEU A 39 1.00 -5.96 7.94
N ALA A 40 0.11 -5.54 7.05
CA ALA A 40 0.11 -4.20 6.48
C ALA A 40 -1.18 -3.47 6.84
N TRP A 41 -1.08 -2.19 7.24
CA TRP A 41 -2.25 -1.35 7.50
C TRP A 41 -2.00 0.11 7.15
N THR A 42 -3.04 0.80 6.69
CA THR A 42 -3.01 2.25 6.56
C THR A 42 -3.44 2.92 7.86
N SER A 43 -2.81 4.04 8.16
CA SER A 43 -3.03 4.75 9.42
C SER A 43 -3.38 6.22 9.19
N CYS A 44 -4.10 6.81 10.15
CA CYS A 44 -4.29 8.25 10.26
C CYS A 44 -3.46 8.87 11.40
N ASP A 45 -2.39 8.22 11.80
CA ASP A 45 -1.46 8.73 12.82
C ASP A 45 -0.82 10.07 12.38
N THR A 46 -1.11 11.12 13.16
CA THR A 46 -0.64 12.48 12.88
C THR A 46 0.85 12.68 13.11
N THR A 47 1.53 11.72 13.74
CA THR A 47 2.99 11.74 13.88
C THR A 47 3.70 11.36 12.59
N LEU A 48 3.06 10.60 11.70
CA LEU A 48 3.60 10.15 10.44
C LEU A 48 3.34 11.14 9.29
N VAL A 49 2.17 11.79 9.31
CA VAL A 49 1.73 12.73 8.27
C VAL A 49 0.91 13.85 8.90
N SER A 50 1.08 15.08 8.45
CA SER A 50 0.38 16.23 9.03
C SER A 50 -1.15 16.09 8.98
N PRO A 51 -1.89 16.64 9.98
CA PRO A 51 -3.36 16.58 10.00
C PRO A 51 -4.01 17.15 8.73
N LYS A 52 -3.40 18.18 8.13
CA LYS A 52 -3.87 18.79 6.89
C LYS A 52 -3.80 17.80 5.72
N ALA A 53 -2.71 17.05 5.61
CA ALA A 53 -2.55 16.03 4.57
C ALA A 53 -3.43 14.81 4.82
N LEU A 54 -3.68 14.44 6.07
CA LEU A 54 -4.62 13.37 6.41
C LEU A 54 -6.07 13.72 6.03
N LYS A 55 -6.47 14.98 6.11
CA LYS A 55 -7.80 15.45 5.67
C LYS A 55 -7.94 15.54 4.14
N ASP A 56 -6.85 15.59 3.39
CA ASP A 56 -6.90 15.60 1.94
C ASP A 56 -7.30 14.21 1.42
N LYS A 57 -8.50 14.14 0.83
CA LYS A 57 -9.03 12.91 0.24
C LYS A 57 -8.28 12.47 -1.02
N LYS A 58 -7.55 13.39 -1.67
CA LYS A 58 -6.77 13.09 -2.89
C LYS A 58 -5.42 12.46 -2.55
N ALA A 59 -4.80 12.88 -1.47
CA ALA A 59 -3.54 12.32 -0.99
C ALA A 59 -3.72 10.91 -0.40
N GLY A 60 -2.69 10.09 -0.55
CA GLY A 60 -2.59 8.79 0.13
C GLY A 60 -2.40 8.95 1.64
N LYS A 61 -2.40 7.83 2.35
CA LYS A 61 -2.18 7.74 3.79
C LYS A 61 -0.87 6.97 4.06
N PRO A 62 -0.26 7.09 5.24
CA PRO A 62 0.86 6.26 5.61
C PRO A 62 0.41 4.78 5.68
N LEU A 63 1.18 3.92 5.03
CA LEU A 63 1.08 2.47 5.12
C LEU A 63 2.17 1.96 6.03
N ILE A 64 1.80 1.27 7.08
CA ILE A 64 2.72 0.62 8.00
C ILE A 64 2.75 -0.86 7.65
N ILE A 65 3.94 -1.41 7.53
CA ILE A 65 4.18 -2.82 7.24
C ILE A 65 5.00 -3.35 8.40
N GLN A 66 4.49 -4.36 9.11
CA GLN A 66 5.13 -4.91 10.30
C GLN A 66 5.38 -6.40 10.16
N ARG A 67 6.58 -6.83 10.51
CA ARG A 67 6.90 -8.24 10.69
C ARG A 67 6.35 -8.71 12.03
N LEU A 68 5.48 -9.71 12.02
CA LEU A 68 4.77 -10.16 13.23
C LEU A 68 5.71 -10.77 14.27
N ALA A 69 6.74 -11.51 13.83
CA ALA A 69 7.67 -12.20 14.71
C ALA A 69 8.59 -11.24 15.48
N THR A 70 9.10 -10.19 14.83
CA THR A 70 10.11 -9.29 15.41
C THR A 70 9.53 -7.94 15.84
N GLY A 71 8.41 -7.53 15.24
CA GLY A 71 7.85 -6.21 15.43
C GLY A 71 8.51 -5.12 14.57
N ASP A 72 9.47 -5.48 13.71
CA ASP A 72 10.12 -4.54 12.80
C ASP A 72 9.12 -3.91 11.86
N ARG A 73 9.28 -2.61 11.60
CA ARG A 73 8.33 -1.82 10.81
C ARG A 73 9.00 -1.06 9.68
N LYS A 74 8.28 -1.01 8.57
CA LYS A 74 8.55 -0.09 7.47
C LYS A 74 7.33 0.81 7.25
N VAL A 75 7.56 2.08 6.96
CA VAL A 75 6.49 3.04 6.64
C VAL A 75 6.67 3.52 5.20
N VAL A 76 5.61 3.35 4.40
CA VAL A 76 5.52 3.91 3.05
C VAL A 76 4.53 5.08 3.08
N LYS A 77 4.99 6.27 2.72
CA LYS A 77 4.14 7.48 2.72
C LYS A 77 3.22 7.51 1.49
N TRP A 78 2.10 8.19 1.65
CA TRP A 78 1.20 8.56 0.55
C TRP A 78 0.55 7.38 -0.19
N VAL A 79 0.35 6.25 0.46
CA VAL A 79 -0.32 5.10 -0.13
C VAL A 79 -1.81 5.36 -0.25
N LYS A 80 -2.32 5.26 -1.47
CA LYS A 80 -3.73 5.43 -1.79
C LYS A 80 -4.49 4.12 -1.74
N ASP A 81 -3.87 3.06 -2.25
CA ASP A 81 -4.36 1.70 -2.17
C ASP A 81 -3.19 0.72 -2.23
N TYR A 82 -3.40 -0.49 -1.73
CA TYR A 82 -2.38 -1.53 -1.70
C TYR A 82 -3.02 -2.91 -1.71
N THR A 83 -2.25 -3.90 -2.10
CA THR A 83 -2.64 -5.31 -2.01
C THR A 83 -1.45 -6.15 -1.55
N VAL A 84 -1.75 -7.25 -0.87
CA VAL A 84 -0.76 -8.23 -0.40
C VAL A 84 -0.93 -9.49 -1.22
N SER A 85 0.18 -10.12 -1.63
CA SER A 85 0.14 -11.41 -2.31
C SER A 85 -0.48 -12.48 -1.42
N ARG A 86 -0.98 -13.55 -2.01
CA ARG A 86 -1.65 -14.64 -1.28
C ARG A 86 -0.76 -15.24 -0.19
N GLU A 87 0.51 -15.45 -0.50
CA GLU A 87 1.51 -15.98 0.45
C GLU A 87 1.99 -14.95 1.47
N GLY A 88 1.66 -13.67 1.31
CA GLY A 88 2.07 -12.61 2.22
C GLY A 88 3.55 -12.22 2.14
N ASN A 89 4.25 -12.58 1.05
CA ASN A 89 5.66 -12.27 0.83
C ASN A 89 5.90 -11.05 -0.08
N ARG A 90 4.88 -10.56 -0.77
CA ARG A 90 4.92 -9.39 -1.65
C ARG A 90 3.76 -8.44 -1.34
N LEU A 91 4.00 -7.15 -1.50
CA LEU A 91 3.00 -6.10 -1.38
C LEU A 91 3.13 -5.14 -2.55
N ALA A 92 2.02 -4.84 -3.20
CA ALA A 92 1.94 -3.78 -4.20
C ALA A 92 1.18 -2.60 -3.61
N ALA A 93 1.70 -1.39 -3.80
CA ALA A 93 1.08 -0.17 -3.34
C ALA A 93 1.22 0.94 -4.38
N TRP A 94 0.15 1.73 -4.58
CA TRP A 94 0.29 2.95 -5.33
C TRP A 94 0.20 4.19 -4.45
N THR A 95 1.08 5.14 -4.72
CA THR A 95 1.23 6.35 -3.92
C THR A 95 0.67 7.56 -4.67
N MET A 96 0.00 8.43 -3.91
CA MET A 96 -0.46 9.74 -4.37
C MET A 96 -0.03 10.78 -3.35
N PRO A 97 1.09 11.50 -3.60
CA PRO A 97 1.63 12.46 -2.66
C PRO A 97 0.67 13.63 -2.40
N HIS A 98 0.73 14.17 -1.20
CA HIS A 98 0.09 15.45 -0.90
C HIS A 98 0.89 16.59 -1.54
N LYS A 99 0.19 17.63 -1.98
CA LYS A 99 0.80 18.81 -2.64
C LYS A 99 1.87 19.55 -1.85
N SER A 100 1.97 19.32 -0.54
CA SER A 100 3.06 19.87 0.27
C SER A 100 4.39 19.12 0.08
N ASP A 101 4.36 17.95 -0.54
CA ASP A 101 5.53 17.17 -0.90
C ASP A 101 5.77 17.30 -2.41
N SER A 102 6.27 18.47 -2.81
CA SER A 102 6.38 18.86 -4.22
C SER A 102 7.41 18.05 -5.02
N LEU A 103 8.29 17.33 -4.36
CA LEU A 103 9.29 16.47 -4.99
C LEU A 103 8.82 15.04 -5.18
N ALA A 104 7.74 14.65 -4.48
CA ALA A 104 7.22 13.30 -4.59
C ALA A 104 6.26 13.20 -5.77
N VAL A 105 6.40 12.13 -6.55
CA VAL A 105 5.52 11.76 -7.65
C VAL A 105 4.67 10.55 -7.30
N SER A 106 3.56 10.37 -8.01
CA SER A 106 2.75 9.16 -7.87
C SER A 106 3.49 7.95 -8.44
N ARG A 107 3.45 6.83 -7.73
CA ARG A 107 4.21 5.62 -8.10
C ARG A 107 3.40 4.36 -7.83
N MET A 108 3.58 3.36 -8.68
CA MET A 108 3.23 1.97 -8.39
C MET A 108 4.49 1.28 -7.88
N LEU A 109 4.46 0.84 -6.63
CA LEU A 109 5.56 0.20 -5.93
C LEU A 109 5.27 -1.28 -5.72
N LEU A 110 6.27 -2.10 -5.92
CA LEU A 110 6.32 -3.48 -5.47
C LEU A 110 7.32 -3.57 -4.30
N LEU A 111 6.89 -4.13 -3.19
CA LEU A 111 7.73 -4.41 -2.03
C LEU A 111 7.88 -5.93 -1.89
N ASN A 112 9.11 -6.37 -1.80
CA ASN A 112 9.43 -7.72 -1.38
C ASN A 112 9.54 -7.72 0.15
N LEU A 113 8.59 -8.34 0.84
CA LEU A 113 8.45 -8.18 2.29
C LEU A 113 9.59 -8.82 3.11
N PRO A 114 10.19 -9.96 2.73
CA PRO A 114 11.29 -10.56 3.48
C PRO A 114 12.49 -9.63 3.69
N ASP A 115 12.87 -8.85 2.70
CA ASP A 115 14.00 -7.91 2.74
C ASP A 115 13.57 -6.44 2.71
N THR A 116 12.27 -6.19 2.60
CA THR A 116 11.65 -4.86 2.45
C THR A 116 12.20 -4.04 1.28
N ALA A 117 12.78 -4.70 0.27
CA ALA A 117 13.24 -4.04 -0.94
C ALA A 117 12.05 -3.46 -1.73
N GLU A 118 12.23 -2.24 -2.24
CA GLU A 118 11.24 -1.55 -3.06
C GLU A 118 11.67 -1.52 -4.52
N VAL A 119 10.74 -1.84 -5.41
CA VAL A 119 10.89 -1.67 -6.84
C VAL A 119 9.80 -0.75 -7.35
N GLU A 120 10.19 0.32 -8.04
CA GLU A 120 9.27 1.18 -8.75
C GLU A 120 8.92 0.53 -10.09
N LEU A 121 7.63 0.22 -10.30
CA LEU A 121 7.15 -0.41 -11.52
C LEU A 121 6.72 0.62 -12.57
N LEU A 122 6.14 1.73 -12.12
CA LEU A 122 5.69 2.83 -12.97
C LEU A 122 5.55 4.09 -12.11
N SER A 123 5.87 5.26 -12.67
CA SER A 123 5.74 6.54 -11.99
C SER A 123 5.07 7.61 -12.84
N ASP A 124 4.79 8.75 -12.20
CA ASP A 124 4.28 9.98 -12.81
C ASP A 124 2.94 9.83 -13.56
N GLN A 125 2.08 8.95 -13.08
CA GLN A 125 0.70 8.83 -13.57
C GLN A 125 -0.25 9.65 -12.69
N LYS A 126 -1.36 10.12 -13.27
CA LYS A 126 -2.41 10.85 -12.54
C LYS A 126 -3.34 9.91 -11.77
N PHE A 127 -3.40 8.67 -12.18
CA PHE A 127 -4.23 7.64 -11.58
C PHE A 127 -3.59 6.26 -11.72
N PHE A 128 -3.76 5.47 -10.67
CA PHE A 128 -3.54 4.03 -10.70
C PHE A 128 -4.80 3.33 -10.18
N GLY A 129 -5.18 2.23 -10.82
CA GLY A 129 -6.18 1.31 -10.28
C GLY A 129 -5.58 0.38 -9.24
N THR A 130 -6.46 -0.31 -8.51
CA THR A 130 -6.06 -1.29 -7.50
C THR A 130 -5.21 -2.40 -8.12
N PRO A 131 -3.98 -2.61 -7.63
CA PRO A 131 -3.14 -3.70 -8.12
C PRO A 131 -3.69 -5.07 -7.70
N ALA A 132 -3.50 -6.07 -8.56
CA ALA A 132 -3.88 -7.45 -8.30
C ALA A 132 -2.73 -8.40 -8.61
N PHE A 133 -2.46 -9.34 -7.69
CA PHE A 133 -1.52 -10.44 -7.93
C PHE A 133 -2.22 -11.63 -8.58
N SER A 134 -1.47 -12.36 -9.43
CA SER A 134 -1.85 -13.71 -9.85
C SER A 134 -1.97 -14.64 -8.64
N TYR A 135 -2.67 -15.76 -8.81
CA TYR A 135 -2.81 -16.75 -7.75
C TYR A 135 -1.45 -17.29 -7.25
N ALA A 136 -0.52 -17.52 -8.18
CA ALA A 136 0.83 -17.98 -7.87
C ALA A 136 1.77 -16.87 -7.35
N GLY A 137 1.34 -15.59 -7.36
CA GLY A 137 2.16 -14.47 -6.94
C GLY A 137 3.30 -14.10 -7.88
N ASP A 138 3.40 -14.75 -9.04
CA ASP A 138 4.46 -14.58 -10.05
C ASP A 138 4.23 -13.39 -10.99
N LYS A 139 2.99 -12.90 -11.05
CA LYS A 139 2.59 -11.77 -11.87
C LYS A 139 1.74 -10.78 -11.08
N MET A 140 1.74 -9.55 -11.55
CA MET A 140 0.88 -8.49 -11.04
C MET A 140 0.29 -7.70 -12.19
N THR A 141 -0.95 -7.25 -12.03
CA THR A 141 -1.64 -6.39 -12.98
C THR A 141 -2.14 -5.14 -12.28
N PHE A 142 -2.18 -4.03 -12.99
CA PHE A 142 -2.82 -2.80 -12.57
C PHE A 142 -3.18 -1.94 -13.78
N THR A 143 -4.06 -0.98 -13.58
CA THR A 143 -4.35 0.04 -14.61
C THR A 143 -3.72 1.35 -14.22
N ALA A 144 -3.33 2.17 -15.21
CA ALA A 144 -2.82 3.50 -14.99
C ALA A 144 -3.30 4.48 -16.07
N SER A 145 -3.32 5.77 -15.74
CA SER A 145 -3.76 6.82 -16.65
C SER A 145 -3.07 8.15 -16.37
N MET A 146 -2.78 8.87 -17.45
CA MET A 146 -2.41 10.28 -17.39
C MET A 146 -3.63 11.20 -17.28
N ASP A 147 -4.83 10.66 -17.40
CA ASP A 147 -6.08 11.41 -17.30
C ASP A 147 -6.42 11.69 -15.83
N SER A 148 -6.53 12.96 -15.48
CA SER A 148 -6.91 13.43 -14.13
C SER A 148 -8.41 13.55 -13.91
N THR A 149 -9.24 13.15 -14.87
CA THR A 149 -10.70 13.24 -14.80
C THR A 149 -11.22 12.46 -13.59
N GLU A 150 -11.92 13.13 -12.70
CA GLU A 150 -12.51 12.50 -11.50
C GLU A 150 -13.93 11.99 -11.75
N THR A 151 -14.62 12.55 -12.73
CA THR A 151 -16.01 12.23 -13.09
C THR A 151 -16.10 11.75 -14.52
N GLY A 152 -16.89 10.70 -14.76
CA GLY A 152 -17.06 10.10 -16.08
C GLY A 152 -16.12 8.92 -16.34
N THR A 153 -16.02 8.54 -17.62
CA THR A 153 -15.20 7.39 -18.03
C THR A 153 -13.74 7.81 -18.22
N ARG A 154 -12.85 7.29 -17.38
CA ARG A 154 -11.40 7.47 -17.52
C ARG A 154 -10.83 6.43 -18.47
N ARG A 155 -10.00 6.86 -19.41
CA ARG A 155 -9.21 5.95 -20.25
C ARG A 155 -7.99 5.49 -19.45
N CYS A 156 -7.87 4.20 -19.26
CA CYS A 156 -6.75 3.59 -18.55
C CYS A 156 -6.06 2.57 -19.45
N ASP A 157 -4.76 2.52 -19.35
CA ASP A 157 -3.95 1.46 -19.93
C ASP A 157 -3.80 0.33 -18.90
N LEU A 158 -3.78 -0.90 -19.38
CA LEU A 158 -3.50 -2.09 -18.57
C LEU A 158 -1.99 -2.35 -18.58
N TYR A 159 -1.45 -2.63 -17.41
CA TYR A 159 -0.06 -3.00 -17.22
C TYR A 159 0.05 -4.37 -16.56
N VAL A 160 1.03 -5.14 -17.00
CA VAL A 160 1.39 -6.44 -16.43
C VAL A 160 2.86 -6.42 -16.05
N ALA A 161 3.18 -6.89 -14.86
CA ALA A 161 4.56 -7.07 -14.41
C ALA A 161 4.82 -8.55 -14.08
N SER A 162 5.89 -9.12 -14.62
CA SER A 162 6.42 -10.41 -14.21
C SER A 162 7.35 -10.22 -13.02
N LEU A 163 7.11 -10.94 -11.93
CA LEU A 163 7.73 -10.68 -10.63
C LEU A 163 8.89 -11.64 -10.30
N ASP A 164 9.06 -12.70 -11.07
CA ASP A 164 10.15 -13.70 -10.88
C ASP A 164 11.45 -13.29 -11.58
N THR A 165 11.62 -12.00 -11.81
CA THR A 165 12.83 -11.43 -12.43
C THR A 165 13.61 -10.60 -11.41
N LYS A 166 14.93 -10.46 -11.61
CA LYS A 166 15.80 -9.62 -10.75
C LYS A 166 15.41 -8.13 -10.76
N ALA A 167 14.76 -7.68 -11.81
CA ALA A 167 14.30 -6.30 -11.98
C ALA A 167 12.90 -6.29 -12.62
N PRO A 168 11.84 -6.49 -11.83
CA PRO A 168 10.48 -6.43 -12.33
C PRO A 168 10.19 -5.09 -13.00
N LYS A 169 9.56 -5.14 -14.19
CA LYS A 169 9.09 -3.96 -14.91
C LYS A 169 7.65 -4.19 -15.35
N ALA A 170 6.87 -3.12 -15.33
CA ALA A 170 5.53 -3.15 -15.87
C ALA A 170 5.54 -2.89 -17.38
N GLU A 171 4.87 -3.73 -18.12
CA GLU A 171 4.69 -3.62 -19.56
C GLU A 171 3.23 -3.29 -19.87
N LYS A 172 3.05 -2.30 -20.75
CA LYS A 172 1.72 -1.90 -21.25
C LYS A 172 1.21 -2.96 -22.22
N GLN A 173 -0.04 -3.37 -22.06
CA GLN A 173 -0.74 -4.34 -22.92
C GLN A 173 -1.61 -3.63 -23.95
#